data_56c89365ff8c6e31b3640e95734bf2f3
#
_entry.id   56c89365ff8c6e31b3640e95734bf2f3
#
_cell.length_a   1.000
_cell.length_b   1.000
_cell.length_c   1.000
_cell.angle_alpha   90.00
_cell.angle_beta   90.00
_cell.angle_gamma   90.00
#
_symmetry.space_group_name_H-M   'P 1'
#
loop_
_entity.id
_entity.type
_entity.pdbx_description
1 polymer ?
#
loop_
_entity_poly.entity_id
_entity_poly.type
_entity_poly.pdbx_seq_one_letter_code
_entity_poly.pdbx_strand_id
1 'polypeptide(L)'
;MPVTRRVLFTTAILATAAPAAAQPQGKTMTTPSGLQIIDTTVGTGASPKTGQTCVMHYTGWLSDGGKKGKKFDSSVDRGSPFEFPIGMKRVIGGWDEGVATMAVGGKRTLIIPPELGYGARGAGGVIPPNATLIFDVELLAIK
;
A
#
# COMPACT_ATOMS: atom_id res chain seq x y z
N MET A 1 -13.91 -49.36 -13.60
CA MET A 1 -13.87 -49.02 -13.58
C MET A 1 -13.36 -48.27 -13.42
N PRO A 2 -13.23 -48.41 -13.68
CA PRO A 2 -12.82 -47.64 -13.59
C PRO A 2 -12.41 -46.57 -13.51
N VAL A 3 -12.53 -46.68 -13.56
CA VAL A 3 -12.25 -45.78 -13.57
C VAL A 3 -12.04 -44.82 -13.24
N THR A 4 -12.27 -44.89 -13.09
CA THR A 4 -12.22 -44.10 -12.74
C THR A 4 -11.60 -43.25 -12.30
N ARG A 5 -11.50 -43.39 -12.33
CA ARG A 5 -11.10 -42.71 -11.81
C ARG A 5 -10.55 -41.72 -11.90
N ARG A 6 -10.60 -41.81 -12.04
CA ARG A 6 -10.22 -41.02 -12.03
C ARG A 6 -9.91 -39.98 -12.08
N VAL A 7 -10.05 -40.23 -12.20
CA VAL A 7 -9.99 -39.38 -12.25
C VAL A 7 -9.67 -38.53 -11.85
N LEU A 8 -9.57 -38.50 -11.66
CA LEU A 8 -9.48 -37.75 -11.14
C LEU A 8 -8.86 -36.92 -10.96
N PHE A 9 -8.79 -37.03 -11.11
CA PHE A 9 -8.50 -36.34 -10.79
C PHE A 9 -7.95 -35.40 -10.92
N THR A 10 -7.86 -35.69 -11.23
CA THR A 10 -7.51 -34.95 -11.36
C THR A 10 -7.54 -33.94 -11.24
N THR A 11 -7.71 -33.82 -11.26
CA THR A 11 -7.91 -32.93 -11.06
C THR A 11 -7.56 -32.15 -10.46
N ALA A 12 -7.38 -32.05 -10.21
CA ALA A 12 -7.27 -31.44 -9.51
C ALA A 12 -6.60 -30.60 -9.53
N ILE A 13 -6.28 -30.73 -9.95
CA ILE A 13 -5.81 -30.03 -9.89
C ILE A 13 -5.82 -28.95 -10.05
N LEU A 14 -6.06 -28.97 -10.22
CA LEU A 14 -6.26 -28.05 -10.32
C LEU A 14 -5.89 -27.16 -9.79
N ALA A 15 -5.92 -27.21 -9.55
CA ALA A 15 -5.87 -26.48 -8.78
C ALA A 15 -4.89 -25.68 -8.72
N THR A 16 -4.38 -25.96 -8.89
CA THR A 16 -3.49 -25.35 -8.80
C THR A 16 -3.58 -24.13 -9.15
N ALA A 17 -3.95 -24.14 -9.57
CA ALA A 17 -4.05 -23.17 -9.97
C ALA A 17 -4.21 -22.15 -9.30
N ALA A 18 -4.52 -22.20 -9.23
CA ALA A 18 -4.84 -21.33 -8.70
C ALA A 18 -4.14 -20.55 -8.02
N PRO A 19 -3.71 -20.82 -7.73
CA PRO A 19 -3.19 -20.15 -6.88
C PRO A 19 -2.89 -18.91 -7.04
N ALA A 20 -2.38 -18.86 -7.59
CA ALA A 20 -2.10 -17.66 -7.79
C ALA A 20 -3.03 -16.87 -7.33
N ALA A 21 -3.95 -17.31 -7.60
CA ALA A 21 -4.89 -16.60 -7.32
C ALA A 21 -4.84 -16.14 -6.03
N ALA A 22 -4.34 -16.72 -5.28
CA ALA A 22 -4.36 -16.32 -3.98
C ALA A 22 -3.89 -14.97 -3.79
N GLN A 23 -4.21 -14.14 -4.59
CA GLN A 23 -3.81 -12.79 -4.50
C GLN A 23 -4.28 -12.17 -3.23
N PRO A 24 -3.43 -11.54 -2.50
CA PRO A 24 -3.84 -10.80 -1.32
C PRO A 24 -4.50 -9.48 -1.66
N GLN A 25 -4.79 -9.25 -2.91
CA GLN A 25 -5.42 -7.99 -3.30
C GLN A 25 -6.71 -7.77 -2.56
N GLY A 26 -6.91 -6.57 -2.08
CA GLY A 26 -8.11 -6.21 -1.36
C GLY A 26 -8.14 -6.67 0.07
N LYS A 27 -7.18 -7.48 0.47
CA LYS A 27 -7.12 -7.94 1.84
C LYS A 27 -6.44 -6.89 2.70
N THR A 28 -7.13 -6.45 3.73
CA THR A 28 -6.62 -5.41 4.61
C THR A 28 -5.81 -6.02 5.75
N MET A 29 -4.60 -5.51 5.93
CA MET A 29 -3.80 -5.81 7.11
C MET A 29 -3.78 -4.59 8.00
N THR A 30 -3.92 -4.79 9.30
CA THR A 30 -3.84 -3.70 10.27
C THR A 30 -2.62 -3.91 11.15
N THR A 31 -1.75 -2.90 11.20
CA THR A 31 -0.57 -2.97 12.04
C THR A 31 -0.91 -2.58 13.48
N PRO A 32 -0.04 -2.91 14.44
CA PRO A 32 -0.28 -2.51 15.83
C PRO A 32 -0.43 -1.02 16.03
N SER A 33 0.14 -0.21 15.14
CA SER A 33 0.03 1.25 15.24
C SER A 33 -1.31 1.78 14.71
N GLY A 34 -2.13 0.91 14.10
CA GLY A 34 -3.41 1.32 13.54
C GLY A 34 -3.39 1.60 12.05
N LEU A 35 -2.24 1.46 11.41
CA LEU A 35 -2.13 1.63 9.96
C LEU A 35 -2.82 0.46 9.27
N GLN A 36 -3.67 0.76 8.29
CA GLN A 36 -4.28 -0.27 7.47
C GLN A 36 -3.60 -0.31 6.12
N ILE A 37 -3.28 -1.50 5.66
CA ILE A 37 -2.52 -1.72 4.43
C ILE A 37 -3.30 -2.66 3.54
N ILE A 38 -3.51 -2.24 2.29
CA ILE A 38 -4.18 -3.06 1.29
C ILE A 38 -3.24 -3.18 0.10
N ASP A 39 -2.72 -4.39 -0.13
CA ASP A 39 -1.85 -4.63 -1.28
C ASP A 39 -2.68 -4.83 -2.53
N THR A 40 -2.55 -3.92 -3.49
CA THR A 40 -3.23 -4.05 -4.77
C THR A 40 -2.34 -4.75 -5.79
N THR A 41 -1.03 -4.61 -5.65
CA THR A 41 -0.05 -5.34 -6.46
C THR A 41 1.15 -5.61 -5.57
N VAL A 42 1.55 -6.87 -5.49
CA VAL A 42 2.75 -7.22 -4.72
C VAL A 42 3.95 -7.09 -5.63
N GLY A 43 4.93 -6.27 -5.23
CA GLY A 43 6.14 -6.08 -6.00
C GLY A 43 7.05 -7.29 -5.94
N THR A 44 7.91 -7.40 -6.92
CA THR A 44 8.85 -8.52 -7.01
C THR A 44 10.30 -8.10 -6.82
N GLY A 45 10.56 -6.80 -6.71
CA GLY A 45 11.91 -6.30 -6.51
C GLY A 45 12.33 -6.30 -5.06
N ALA A 46 13.35 -5.53 -4.76
CA ALA A 46 13.89 -5.44 -3.40
C ALA A 46 12.98 -4.57 -2.53
N SER A 47 13.05 -4.80 -1.24
CA SER A 47 12.40 -3.92 -0.26
C SER A 47 13.41 -2.92 0.28
N PRO A 48 12.97 -1.71 0.64
CA PRO A 48 13.93 -0.70 1.10
C PRO A 48 14.43 -1.00 2.50
N LYS A 49 15.66 -0.60 2.76
CA LYS A 49 16.24 -0.63 4.09
C LYS A 49 16.25 0.78 4.64
N THR A 50 16.21 0.89 5.97
CA THR A 50 16.21 2.19 6.62
C THR A 50 17.34 3.07 6.09
N GLY A 51 16.99 4.29 5.72
CA GLY A 51 17.96 5.25 5.19
C GLY A 51 18.08 5.25 3.67
N GLN A 52 17.59 4.22 3.01
CA GLN A 52 17.61 4.21 1.54
C GLN A 52 16.54 5.17 1.02
N THR A 53 16.80 5.74 -0.15
CA THR A 53 15.86 6.65 -0.78
C THR A 53 14.85 5.85 -1.60
N CYS A 54 13.58 6.04 -1.28
CA CYS A 54 12.49 5.45 -2.03
C CYS A 54 11.99 6.42 -3.07
N VAL A 55 11.83 5.95 -4.30
CA VAL A 55 11.25 6.72 -5.40
C VAL A 55 9.86 6.17 -5.63
N MET A 56 8.84 6.99 -5.45
CA MET A 56 7.47 6.51 -5.55
C MET A 56 6.51 7.54 -6.13
N HIS A 57 5.43 7.04 -6.68
CA HIS A 57 4.27 7.87 -6.99
C HIS A 57 3.20 7.65 -5.92
N TYR A 58 2.46 8.69 -5.66
CA TYR A 58 1.37 8.60 -4.70
C TYR A 58 0.23 9.53 -5.07
N THR A 59 -0.95 9.20 -4.60
CA THR A 59 -2.11 10.08 -4.60
C THR A 59 -2.78 9.97 -3.24
N GLY A 60 -3.12 11.11 -2.66
CA GLY A 60 -3.71 11.14 -1.33
C GLY A 60 -5.10 11.76 -1.33
N TRP A 61 -5.98 11.16 -0.54
CA TRP A 61 -7.35 11.64 -0.34
C TRP A 61 -7.65 11.75 1.15
N LEU A 62 -8.56 12.63 1.49
CA LEU A 62 -9.15 12.62 2.82
C LEU A 62 -10.11 11.45 2.90
N SER A 63 -10.14 10.78 4.05
CA SER A 63 -11.08 9.68 4.25
C SER A 63 -12.47 10.25 4.49
N ASP A 64 -13.44 9.72 3.76
CA ASP A 64 -14.85 10.06 3.95
C ASP A 64 -15.56 8.79 4.36
N GLY A 65 -15.61 8.55 5.67
CA GLY A 65 -16.21 7.33 6.19
C GLY A 65 -15.51 6.06 5.72
N GLY A 66 -14.21 6.14 5.49
CA GLY A 66 -13.42 5.01 5.00
C GLY A 66 -13.29 4.95 3.50
N LYS A 67 -13.93 5.87 2.79
CA LYS A 67 -13.85 5.96 1.33
C LYS A 67 -13.01 7.13 0.92
N LYS A 68 -12.45 7.07 -0.28
CA LYS A 68 -11.68 8.17 -0.83
C LYS A 68 -12.58 9.39 -1.01
N GLY A 69 -12.30 10.43 -0.27
CA GLY A 69 -13.00 11.68 -0.36
C GLY A 69 -12.25 12.65 -1.26
N LYS A 70 -12.00 13.85 -0.74
CA LYS A 70 -11.33 14.89 -1.53
C LYS A 70 -9.86 14.57 -1.73
N LYS A 71 -9.41 14.58 -2.99
CA LYS A 71 -7.99 14.42 -3.31
C LYS A 71 -7.27 15.71 -2.91
N PHE A 72 -6.16 15.58 -2.17
CA PHE A 72 -5.43 16.76 -1.72
C PHE A 72 -4.02 16.86 -2.29
N ASP A 73 -3.46 15.77 -2.82
CA ASP A 73 -2.12 15.79 -3.38
C ASP A 73 -1.90 14.59 -4.27
N SER A 74 -1.03 14.73 -5.28
CA SER A 74 -0.67 13.63 -6.16
C SER A 74 0.62 13.93 -6.89
N SER A 75 1.60 13.04 -6.77
CA SER A 75 2.83 13.12 -7.54
C SER A 75 2.55 12.81 -9.02
N VAL A 76 1.55 11.97 -9.28
CA VAL A 76 1.16 11.63 -10.65
C VAL A 76 0.63 12.87 -11.37
N ASP A 77 -0.18 13.67 -10.70
CA ASP A 77 -0.71 14.90 -11.28
C ASP A 77 0.40 15.90 -11.58
N ARG A 78 1.46 15.92 -10.75
CA ARG A 78 2.61 16.79 -11.00
C ARG A 78 3.54 16.26 -12.08
N GLY A 79 3.40 14.98 -12.44
CA GLY A 79 4.23 14.34 -13.45
C GLY A 79 5.66 14.04 -12.98
N SER A 80 5.88 13.96 -11.66
CA SER A 80 7.20 13.76 -11.11
C SER A 80 7.14 12.90 -9.86
N PRO A 81 7.92 11.81 -9.79
CA PRO A 81 7.91 10.97 -8.60
C PRO A 81 8.45 11.69 -7.38
N PHE A 82 8.05 11.22 -6.24
CA PHE A 82 8.51 11.75 -4.95
C PHE A 82 9.60 10.85 -4.39
N GLU A 83 10.65 11.45 -3.84
CA GLU A 83 11.77 10.71 -3.26
C GLU A 83 11.92 11.08 -1.79
N PHE A 84 12.15 10.08 -0.96
CA PHE A 84 12.39 10.33 0.46
C PHE A 84 13.20 9.19 1.07
N PRO A 85 14.01 9.49 2.13
CA PRO A 85 14.73 8.42 2.84
C PRO A 85 13.76 7.73 3.80
N ILE A 86 13.63 6.41 3.64
CA ILE A 86 12.68 5.63 4.43
C ILE A 86 13.17 5.44 5.87
N GLY A 87 12.26 5.53 6.82
CA GLY A 87 12.55 5.24 8.21
C GLY A 87 13.28 6.35 8.95
N MET A 88 13.44 7.52 8.32
CA MET A 88 14.19 8.63 8.89
C MET A 88 13.28 9.74 9.41
N LYS A 89 11.99 9.49 9.51
CA LYS A 89 11.00 10.44 9.99
C LYS A 89 10.96 11.74 9.18
N ARG A 90 11.25 11.61 7.88
CA ARG A 90 11.16 12.72 6.94
C ARG A 90 9.79 12.87 6.33
N VAL A 91 8.94 11.87 6.52
CA VAL A 91 7.57 11.85 6.01
C VAL A 91 6.67 11.40 7.14
N ILE A 92 5.36 11.42 6.90
CA ILE A 92 4.42 10.99 7.93
C ILE A 92 4.66 9.53 8.30
N GLY A 93 4.34 9.18 9.55
CA GLY A 93 4.63 7.85 10.06
C GLY A 93 4.00 6.73 9.26
N GLY A 94 2.81 6.97 8.72
CA GLY A 94 2.15 5.96 7.89
C GLY A 94 2.96 5.59 6.66
N TRP A 95 3.71 6.52 6.08
CA TRP A 95 4.58 6.23 4.94
C TRP A 95 5.84 5.50 5.37
N ASP A 96 6.49 5.97 6.44
CA ASP A 96 7.69 5.30 6.94
C ASP A 96 7.40 3.84 7.30
N GLU A 97 6.23 3.57 7.83
CA GLU A 97 5.83 2.21 8.18
C GLU A 97 5.28 1.45 6.98
N GLY A 98 4.40 2.08 6.20
CA GLY A 98 3.70 1.39 5.13
C GLY A 98 4.54 1.12 3.90
N VAL A 99 5.51 1.98 3.59
CA VAL A 99 6.38 1.78 2.43
C VAL A 99 7.54 0.85 2.76
N ALA A 100 7.93 0.77 4.03
CA ALA A 100 9.07 -0.04 4.44
C ALA A 100 8.92 -1.52 4.11
N THR A 101 7.70 -2.02 4.06
CA THR A 101 7.42 -3.43 3.75
C THR A 101 7.03 -3.66 2.30
N MET A 102 7.06 -2.63 1.46
CA MET A 102 6.79 -2.78 0.03
C MET A 102 8.03 -3.31 -0.68
N ALA A 103 7.80 -3.88 -1.85
CA ALA A 103 8.89 -4.24 -2.77
C ALA A 103 8.74 -3.39 -4.03
N VAL A 104 9.85 -3.16 -4.71
CA VAL A 104 9.85 -2.39 -5.96
C VAL A 104 8.89 -3.05 -6.95
N GLY A 105 8.07 -2.23 -7.58
CA GLY A 105 7.01 -2.69 -8.49
C GLY A 105 5.67 -2.89 -7.78
N GLY A 106 5.64 -2.76 -6.46
CA GLY A 106 4.40 -2.96 -5.70
C GLY A 106 3.52 -1.72 -5.67
N LYS A 107 2.24 -1.95 -5.49
CA LYS A 107 1.24 -0.90 -5.30
C LYS A 107 0.45 -1.24 -4.06
N ARG A 108 0.14 -0.23 -3.29
CA ARG A 108 -0.47 -0.44 -1.98
C ARG A 108 -1.37 0.75 -1.66
N THR A 109 -2.51 0.47 -1.02
CA THR A 109 -3.34 1.53 -0.45
C THR A 109 -3.08 1.57 1.04
N LEU A 110 -2.80 2.76 1.56
CA LEU A 110 -2.57 2.98 2.97
C LEU A 110 -3.70 3.82 3.54
N ILE A 111 -4.33 3.33 4.61
CA ILE A 111 -5.32 4.09 5.36
C ILE A 111 -4.64 4.49 6.65
N ILE A 112 -4.35 5.78 6.76
CA ILE A 112 -3.46 6.30 7.78
C ILE A 112 -4.26 7.06 8.84
N PRO A 113 -4.27 6.58 10.09
CA PRO A 113 -4.97 7.31 11.14
C PRO A 113 -4.23 8.62 11.46
N PRO A 114 -4.91 9.58 12.08
CA PRO A 114 -4.28 10.88 12.33
C PRO A 114 -2.94 10.80 13.06
N GLU A 115 -2.79 9.84 13.96
CA GLU A 115 -1.55 9.67 14.73
C GLU A 115 -0.34 9.37 13.84
N LEU A 116 -0.57 8.76 12.70
CA LEU A 116 0.47 8.44 11.75
C LEU A 116 0.48 9.39 10.55
N GLY A 117 -0.38 10.37 10.57
CA GLY A 117 -0.49 11.40 9.54
C GLY A 117 -0.14 12.76 10.11
N TYR A 118 -1.05 13.71 9.95
CA TYR A 118 -0.83 15.08 10.37
C TYR A 118 -1.43 15.43 11.73
N GLY A 119 -2.03 14.45 12.40
CA GLY A 119 -2.48 14.56 13.77
C GLY A 119 -3.52 15.64 14.02
N ALA A 120 -3.50 16.16 15.24
CA ALA A 120 -4.45 17.18 15.66
C ALA A 120 -4.19 18.52 14.99
N ARG A 121 -3.03 18.70 14.35
CA ARG A 121 -2.65 19.97 13.74
C ARG A 121 -3.18 20.09 12.31
N GLY A 122 -3.28 18.98 11.60
CA GLY A 122 -3.61 19.01 10.17
C GLY A 122 -2.46 19.59 9.36
N ALA A 123 -2.74 20.01 8.14
CA ALA A 123 -1.73 20.55 7.24
C ALA A 123 -2.32 21.61 6.35
N GLY A 124 -1.81 22.83 6.49
CA GLY A 124 -1.96 23.88 5.51
C GLY A 124 -3.35 24.17 4.95
N GLY A 125 -4.40 24.01 5.74
CA GLY A 125 -5.75 24.28 5.25
C GLY A 125 -6.30 23.24 4.30
N VAL A 126 -5.49 22.26 3.91
CA VAL A 126 -5.90 21.19 2.99
C VAL A 126 -6.31 19.96 3.77
N ILE A 127 -5.58 19.67 4.85
CA ILE A 127 -5.83 18.52 5.69
C ILE A 127 -6.33 19.03 7.04
N PRO A 128 -7.59 18.73 7.39
CA PRO A 128 -8.14 19.20 8.67
C PRO A 128 -7.52 18.48 9.85
N PRO A 129 -7.70 19.00 11.06
CA PRO A 129 -7.24 18.31 12.27
C PRO A 129 -7.88 16.94 12.40
N ASN A 130 -7.11 15.99 12.90
CA ASN A 130 -7.57 14.63 13.18
C ASN A 130 -8.13 13.90 11.96
N ALA A 131 -7.56 14.17 10.79
CA ALA A 131 -8.02 13.54 9.56
C ALA A 131 -7.37 12.20 9.35
N THR A 132 -8.18 11.21 8.97
CA THR A 132 -7.69 9.94 8.46
C THR A 132 -7.43 10.12 6.98
N LEU A 133 -6.29 9.61 6.50
CA LEU A 133 -5.86 9.81 5.12
C LEU A 133 -5.85 8.48 4.39
N ILE A 134 -6.11 8.54 3.10
CA ILE A 134 -6.01 7.37 2.23
C ILE A 134 -5.02 7.72 1.13
N PHE A 135 -3.99 6.89 0.98
CA PHE A 135 -3.00 7.06 -0.08
C PHE A 135 -2.92 5.81 -0.93
N ASP A 136 -2.90 6.00 -2.24
CA ASP A 136 -2.44 4.95 -3.15
C ASP A 136 -0.99 5.25 -3.45
N VAL A 137 -0.12 4.27 -3.20
CA VAL A 137 1.31 4.45 -3.40
C VAL A 137 1.85 3.35 -4.30
N GLU A 138 2.85 3.71 -5.10
CA GLU A 138 3.55 2.76 -5.98
C GLU A 138 5.04 2.98 -5.78
N LEU A 139 5.76 1.92 -5.39
CA LEU A 139 7.21 2.00 -5.20
C LEU A 139 7.90 1.71 -6.53
N LEU A 140 8.55 2.72 -7.10
CA LEU A 140 9.14 2.63 -8.42
C LEU A 140 10.58 2.14 -8.37
N ALA A 141 11.36 2.62 -7.40
CA ALA A 141 12.78 2.32 -7.32
C ALA A 141 13.31 2.62 -5.93
N ILE A 142 14.49 2.11 -5.64
CA ILE A 142 15.23 2.38 -4.41
C ILE A 142 16.63 2.82 -4.82
N LYS A 143 17.09 3.91 -4.25
CA LYS A 143 18.45 4.42 -4.52
C LYS A 143 19.39 4.17 -3.36
#